data_062fdaf7598a2b164487053b98488658
#
_entry.id   062fdaf7598a2b164487053b98488658
#
_cell.length_a   1.000
_cell.length_b   1.000
_cell.length_c   1.000
_cell.angle_alpha   90.00
_cell.angle_beta   90.00
_cell.angle_gamma   90.00
#
_symmetry.space_group_name_H-M   'P 1'
#
loop_
_entity.id
_entity.type
_entity.pdbx_description
1 polymer ?
#
loop_
_entity_poly.entity_id
_entity_poly.type
_entity_poly.pdbx_seq_one_letter_code
_entity_poly.pdbx_strand_id
1 'polypeptide(L)'
;MATNPMHQFTVYRIGPEINLGSLNLSFSNATLFMAISALTILFLLFIGTKKKLLIPSKMQLVTELSYTFIAKMINETAGNNAKPYFPFIFTLFMFVLFCNMIGMLPYSFTVTSHIIVTFVLAAIVFIGVTVIGFMKHGIKYLGLFVPKGVPVALLPLIIVIEVISYLSRPVSLSVRLFANMMAGHTMLKVFGGFVISLGLLGGWLPLSFSVALTGLEILVAFLQAYVFAILTCIYLNDALNLHH
;
A
#
# COMPACT_ATOMS: atom_id res chain seq x y z
N MET A 1 14.88 -8.84 -30.50
CA MET A 1 14.28 -7.50 -30.24
C MET A 1 14.22 -7.31 -28.73
N ALA A 2 14.96 -6.36 -28.19
CA ALA A 2 14.88 -6.04 -26.77
C ALA A 2 13.48 -5.43 -26.51
N THR A 3 12.59 -6.21 -25.93
CA THR A 3 11.27 -5.71 -25.53
C THR A 3 11.49 -4.67 -24.43
N ASN A 4 11.08 -3.44 -24.69
CA ASN A 4 11.19 -2.35 -23.73
C ASN A 4 10.55 -2.79 -22.39
N PRO A 5 11.32 -2.88 -21.28
CA PRO A 5 10.81 -3.38 -20.00
C PRO A 5 9.67 -2.52 -19.43
N MET A 6 9.53 -1.28 -19.89
CA MET A 6 8.47 -0.36 -19.45
C MET A 6 7.10 -0.62 -20.10
N HIS A 7 7.03 -1.42 -21.17
CA HIS A 7 5.78 -1.66 -21.90
C HIS A 7 4.69 -2.37 -21.03
N GLN A 8 5.08 -3.07 -19.97
CA GLN A 8 4.13 -3.72 -19.04
C GLN A 8 3.32 -2.73 -18.20
N PHE A 9 3.83 -1.50 -18.03
CA PHE A 9 3.19 -0.47 -17.19
C PHE A 9 2.29 0.46 -18.01
N THR A 10 2.12 0.22 -19.32
CA THR A 10 1.23 1.05 -20.14
C THR A 10 -0.23 0.80 -19.77
N VAL A 11 -0.96 1.88 -19.52
CA VAL A 11 -2.40 1.82 -19.24
C VAL A 11 -3.14 1.75 -20.57
N TYR A 12 -3.87 0.65 -20.77
CA TYR A 12 -4.74 0.48 -21.93
C TYR A 12 -6.20 0.69 -21.51
N ARG A 13 -6.97 1.34 -22.36
CA ARG A 13 -8.42 1.46 -22.18
C ARG A 13 -9.09 0.15 -22.61
N ILE A 14 -9.99 -0.32 -21.77
CA ILE A 14 -10.79 -1.52 -22.02
C ILE A 14 -12.25 -1.07 -22.02
N GLY A 15 -12.84 -0.88 -23.21
CA GLY A 15 -14.25 -0.54 -23.35
C GLY A 15 -14.55 0.84 -23.94
N PRO A 16 -15.85 1.21 -24.06
CA PRO A 16 -16.28 2.47 -24.67
C PRO A 16 -15.84 3.69 -23.85
N GLU A 17 -15.63 4.79 -24.55
CA GLU A 17 -15.30 6.07 -23.93
C GLU A 17 -16.55 6.66 -23.24
N ILE A 18 -16.51 6.76 -21.92
CA ILE A 18 -17.56 7.46 -21.17
C ILE A 18 -16.99 8.83 -20.78
N ASN A 19 -17.34 9.85 -21.55
CA ASN A 19 -16.95 11.23 -21.30
C ASN A 19 -18.05 11.93 -20.48
N LEU A 20 -17.77 12.23 -19.21
CA LEU A 20 -18.61 13.11 -18.39
C LEU A 20 -17.98 14.51 -18.36
N GLY A 21 -18.26 15.32 -19.40
CA GLY A 21 -17.68 16.66 -19.53
C GLY A 21 -16.16 16.63 -19.70
N SER A 22 -15.42 17.23 -18.77
CA SER A 22 -13.95 17.26 -18.79
C SER A 22 -13.26 16.01 -18.19
N LEU A 23 -14.04 15.09 -17.61
CA LEU A 23 -13.53 13.87 -16.97
C LEU A 23 -13.80 12.65 -17.86
N ASN A 24 -12.74 11.96 -18.26
CA ASN A 24 -12.80 10.69 -18.97
C ASN A 24 -12.88 9.53 -17.97
N LEU A 25 -14.07 8.97 -17.78
CA LEU A 25 -14.33 7.80 -16.92
C LEU A 25 -14.25 6.48 -17.71
N SER A 26 -13.22 6.34 -18.54
CA SER A 26 -13.03 5.13 -19.34
C SER A 26 -12.50 3.99 -18.45
N PHE A 27 -13.06 2.79 -18.62
CA PHE A 27 -12.58 1.60 -17.91
C PHE A 27 -11.19 1.20 -18.44
N SER A 28 -10.20 1.14 -17.56
CA SER A 28 -8.81 0.80 -17.89
C SER A 28 -8.39 -0.55 -17.30
N ASN A 29 -7.28 -1.10 -17.80
CA ASN A 29 -6.66 -2.29 -17.20
C ASN A 29 -6.35 -2.09 -15.71
N ALA A 30 -5.91 -0.90 -15.29
CA ALA A 30 -5.68 -0.58 -13.90
C ALA A 30 -6.95 -0.71 -13.05
N THR A 31 -8.07 -0.16 -13.51
CA THR A 31 -9.37 -0.26 -12.84
C THR A 31 -9.85 -1.70 -12.75
N LEU A 32 -9.63 -2.50 -13.81
CA LEU A 32 -9.99 -3.91 -13.84
C LEU A 32 -9.21 -4.70 -12.76
N PHE A 33 -7.88 -4.53 -12.68
CA PHE A 33 -7.07 -5.24 -11.70
C PHE A 33 -7.32 -4.76 -10.26
N MET A 34 -7.67 -3.48 -10.05
CA MET A 34 -8.16 -3.01 -8.73
C MET A 34 -9.47 -3.70 -8.34
N ALA A 35 -10.42 -3.83 -9.28
CA ALA A 35 -11.68 -4.53 -9.03
C ALA A 35 -11.47 -6.02 -8.76
N ILE A 36 -10.58 -6.69 -9.51
CA ILE A 36 -10.21 -8.09 -9.27
C ILE A 36 -9.62 -8.25 -7.86
N SER A 37 -8.72 -7.36 -7.45
CA SER A 37 -8.13 -7.39 -6.11
C SER A 37 -9.20 -7.25 -5.03
N ALA A 38 -10.12 -6.29 -5.17
CA ALA A 38 -11.22 -6.08 -4.24
C ALA A 38 -12.17 -7.30 -4.18
N LEU A 39 -12.52 -7.86 -5.34
CA LEU A 39 -13.37 -9.04 -5.41
C LEU A 39 -12.70 -10.28 -4.77
N THR A 40 -11.39 -10.45 -4.98
CA THR A 40 -10.63 -11.55 -4.38
C THR A 40 -10.61 -11.43 -2.85
N ILE A 41 -10.45 -10.23 -2.31
CA ILE A 41 -10.52 -9.98 -0.86
C ILE A 41 -11.91 -10.31 -0.33
N LEU A 42 -12.97 -9.79 -0.96
CA LEU A 42 -14.35 -10.08 -0.56
C LEU A 42 -14.66 -11.56 -0.59
N PHE A 43 -14.22 -12.28 -1.64
CA PHE A 43 -14.38 -13.70 -1.78
C PHE A 43 -13.68 -14.49 -0.68
N LEU A 44 -12.42 -14.13 -0.36
CA LEU A 44 -11.65 -14.74 0.72
C LEU A 44 -12.33 -14.54 2.07
N LEU A 45 -12.76 -13.31 2.37
CA LEU A 45 -13.45 -12.98 3.62
C LEU A 45 -14.81 -13.70 3.71
N PHE A 46 -15.56 -13.73 2.61
CA PHE A 46 -16.87 -14.43 2.57
C PHE A 46 -16.74 -15.92 2.85
N ILE A 47 -15.77 -16.60 2.21
CA ILE A 47 -15.52 -18.03 2.43
C ILE A 47 -14.99 -18.29 3.84
N GLY A 48 -14.07 -17.46 4.31
CA GLY A 48 -13.45 -17.60 5.63
C GLY A 48 -14.44 -17.39 6.79
N THR A 49 -15.47 -16.57 6.59
CA THR A 49 -16.48 -16.27 7.63
C THR A 49 -17.74 -17.11 7.54
N LYS A 50 -17.98 -17.84 6.41
CA LYS A 50 -19.21 -18.59 6.16
C LYS A 50 -19.43 -19.74 7.14
N LYS A 51 -18.38 -20.44 7.56
CA LYS A 51 -18.45 -21.57 8.50
C LYS A 51 -17.61 -21.28 9.72
N LYS A 52 -18.24 -21.12 10.88
CA LYS A 52 -17.55 -20.93 12.17
C LYS A 52 -17.32 -22.30 12.80
N LEU A 53 -16.26 -22.99 12.40
CA LEU A 53 -15.89 -24.30 12.95
C LEU A 53 -14.88 -24.11 14.11
N LEU A 54 -14.99 -24.95 15.15
CA LEU A 54 -14.01 -24.99 16.26
C LEU A 54 -12.60 -25.36 15.75
N ILE A 55 -12.53 -26.26 14.75
CA ILE A 55 -11.30 -26.58 14.05
C ILE A 55 -11.36 -25.81 12.71
N PRO A 56 -10.60 -24.73 12.53
CA PRO A 56 -10.72 -23.86 11.37
C PRO A 56 -10.31 -24.58 10.07
N SER A 57 -11.07 -24.37 9.01
CA SER A 57 -10.67 -24.75 7.67
C SER A 57 -9.48 -23.88 7.21
N LYS A 58 -8.71 -24.31 6.19
CA LYS A 58 -7.55 -23.57 5.69
C LYS A 58 -7.89 -22.10 5.34
N MET A 59 -9.04 -21.85 4.72
CA MET A 59 -9.49 -20.49 4.37
C MET A 59 -9.91 -19.69 5.60
N GLN A 60 -10.60 -20.31 6.55
CA GLN A 60 -10.94 -19.68 7.83
C GLN A 60 -9.67 -19.30 8.59
N LEU A 61 -8.68 -20.21 8.64
CA LEU A 61 -7.40 -19.97 9.32
C LEU A 61 -6.67 -18.74 8.74
N VAL A 62 -6.60 -18.61 7.41
CA VAL A 62 -5.95 -17.44 6.76
C VAL A 62 -6.68 -16.15 7.14
N THR A 63 -8.01 -16.15 7.16
CA THR A 63 -8.80 -14.97 7.52
C THR A 63 -8.62 -14.61 9.00
N GLU A 64 -8.63 -15.58 9.90
CA GLU A 64 -8.42 -15.38 11.33
C GLU A 64 -7.00 -14.92 11.66
N LEU A 65 -5.98 -15.48 11.00
CA LEU A 65 -4.59 -15.03 11.15
C LEU A 65 -4.43 -13.58 10.68
N SER A 66 -5.01 -13.23 9.53
CA SER A 66 -4.96 -11.86 9.01
C SER A 66 -5.63 -10.88 9.98
N TYR A 67 -6.81 -11.25 10.51
CA TYR A 67 -7.54 -10.46 11.49
C TYR A 67 -6.72 -10.25 12.77
N THR A 68 -6.22 -11.35 13.33
CA THR A 68 -5.45 -11.33 14.59
C THR A 68 -4.15 -10.54 14.44
N PHE A 69 -3.47 -10.70 13.30
CA PHE A 69 -2.25 -9.97 12.98
C PHE A 69 -2.48 -8.45 13.00
N ILE A 70 -3.50 -7.97 12.31
CA ILE A 70 -3.82 -6.53 12.26
C ILE A 70 -4.35 -6.03 13.61
N ALA A 71 -5.18 -6.82 14.29
CA ALA A 71 -5.69 -6.45 15.62
C ALA A 71 -4.54 -6.29 16.62
N LYS A 72 -3.57 -7.20 16.61
CA LYS A 72 -2.37 -7.13 17.45
C LYS A 72 -1.54 -5.89 17.11
N MET A 73 -1.28 -5.64 15.83
CA MET A 73 -0.54 -4.47 15.36
C MET A 73 -1.18 -3.15 15.81
N ILE A 74 -2.50 -3.02 15.72
CA ILE A 74 -3.23 -1.82 16.17
C ILE A 74 -3.11 -1.64 17.68
N ASN A 75 -3.29 -2.72 18.45
CA ASN A 75 -3.20 -2.65 19.90
C ASN A 75 -1.78 -2.28 20.40
N GLU A 76 -0.74 -2.77 19.73
CA GLU A 76 0.66 -2.49 20.08
C GLU A 76 1.10 -1.07 19.65
N THR A 77 0.57 -0.55 18.55
CA THR A 77 1.02 0.73 17.97
C THR A 77 0.15 1.91 18.39
N ALA A 78 -1.18 1.75 18.33
CA ALA A 78 -2.13 2.86 18.53
C ALA A 78 -3.02 2.70 19.78
N GLY A 79 -2.90 1.58 20.47
CA GLY A 79 -3.62 1.31 21.71
C GLY A 79 -5.12 1.09 21.53
N ASN A 80 -5.85 1.04 22.68
CA ASN A 80 -7.28 0.74 22.68
C ASN A 80 -8.16 1.80 21.97
N ASN A 81 -7.70 3.05 21.93
CA ASN A 81 -8.44 4.16 21.31
C ASN A 81 -8.56 4.03 19.78
N ALA A 82 -7.70 3.22 19.16
CA ALA A 82 -7.69 3.00 17.71
C ALA A 82 -8.57 1.81 17.26
N LYS A 83 -9.13 1.02 18.19
CA LYS A 83 -9.98 -0.14 17.86
C LYS A 83 -11.17 0.17 16.94
N PRO A 84 -11.87 1.30 17.05
CA PRO A 84 -12.96 1.65 16.13
C PRO A 84 -12.51 1.78 14.67
N TYR A 85 -11.22 2.07 14.44
CA TYR A 85 -10.64 2.25 13.10
C TYR A 85 -10.05 0.96 12.51
N PHE A 86 -10.20 -0.18 13.22
CA PHE A 86 -9.77 -1.49 12.75
C PHE A 86 -10.25 -1.82 11.33
N PRO A 87 -11.54 -1.63 10.95
CA PRO A 87 -12.00 -1.97 9.60
C PRO A 87 -11.26 -1.20 8.51
N PHE A 88 -10.95 0.07 8.75
CA PHE A 88 -10.21 0.91 7.81
C PHE A 88 -8.79 0.39 7.59
N ILE A 89 -8.05 0.14 8.68
CA ILE A 89 -6.66 -0.34 8.61
C ILE A 89 -6.58 -1.74 8.02
N PHE A 90 -7.52 -2.62 8.40
CA PHE A 90 -7.62 -3.98 7.85
C PHE A 90 -7.88 -3.97 6.35
N THR A 91 -8.85 -3.17 5.88
CA THR A 91 -9.17 -3.04 4.46
C THR A 91 -7.98 -2.50 3.68
N LEU A 92 -7.30 -1.48 4.22
CA LEU A 92 -6.12 -0.88 3.62
C LEU A 92 -4.99 -1.91 3.47
N PHE A 93 -4.68 -2.65 4.54
CA PHE A 93 -3.65 -3.70 4.52
C PHE A 93 -3.97 -4.76 3.47
N MET A 94 -5.19 -5.30 3.50
CA MET A 94 -5.62 -6.34 2.57
C MET A 94 -5.59 -5.84 1.13
N PHE A 95 -6.05 -4.61 0.89
CA PHE A 95 -6.05 -4.04 -0.46
C PHE A 95 -4.64 -3.88 -1.02
N VAL A 96 -3.72 -3.28 -0.26
CA VAL A 96 -2.32 -3.13 -0.70
C VAL A 96 -1.66 -4.49 -0.90
N LEU A 97 -1.86 -5.43 0.03
CA LEU A 97 -1.30 -6.78 -0.06
C LEU A 97 -1.78 -7.50 -1.33
N PHE A 98 -3.08 -7.52 -1.58
CA PHE A 98 -3.62 -8.23 -2.75
C PHE A 98 -3.28 -7.53 -4.07
N CYS A 99 -3.25 -6.19 -4.12
CA CYS A 99 -2.77 -5.46 -5.29
C CYS A 99 -1.32 -5.80 -5.62
N ASN A 100 -0.46 -5.91 -4.62
CA ASN A 100 0.93 -6.29 -4.80
C ASN A 100 1.06 -7.76 -5.23
N MET A 101 0.37 -8.68 -4.54
CA MET A 101 0.44 -10.12 -4.82
C MET A 101 -0.13 -10.47 -6.20
N ILE A 102 -1.27 -9.88 -6.58
CA ILE A 102 -1.87 -10.11 -7.91
C ILE A 102 -0.98 -9.50 -9.00
N GLY A 103 -0.38 -8.33 -8.72
CA GLY A 103 0.57 -7.70 -9.62
C GLY A 103 1.78 -8.55 -9.95
N MET A 104 2.18 -9.47 -9.07
CA MET A 104 3.31 -10.38 -9.28
C MET A 104 2.99 -11.59 -10.17
N LEU A 105 1.71 -11.85 -10.46
CA LEU A 105 1.34 -12.94 -11.36
C LEU A 105 1.83 -12.65 -12.79
N PRO A 106 2.31 -13.65 -13.52
CA PRO A 106 2.69 -13.48 -14.92
C PRO A 106 1.51 -12.93 -15.73
N TYR A 107 1.78 -11.97 -16.62
CA TYR A 107 0.77 -11.29 -17.46
C TYR A 107 -0.24 -10.42 -16.71
N SER A 108 -0.13 -10.25 -15.39
CA SER A 108 -0.98 -9.31 -14.65
C SER A 108 -0.47 -7.87 -14.78
N PHE A 109 -1.37 -6.93 -14.56
CA PHE A 109 -1.04 -5.52 -14.49
C PHE A 109 -0.83 -5.11 -13.03
N THR A 110 0.35 -4.56 -12.73
CA THR A 110 0.69 -4.15 -11.37
C THR A 110 0.14 -2.76 -11.09
N VAL A 111 -0.97 -2.68 -10.40
CA VAL A 111 -1.66 -1.42 -10.08
C VAL A 111 -0.79 -0.48 -9.25
N THR A 112 -0.07 -1.03 -8.28
CA THR A 112 0.80 -0.28 -7.35
C THR A 112 2.12 0.21 -7.98
N SER A 113 2.41 -0.17 -9.24
CA SER A 113 3.50 0.42 -10.02
C SER A 113 3.17 1.78 -10.63
N HIS A 114 1.96 2.32 -10.39
CA HIS A 114 1.57 3.65 -10.81
C HIS A 114 1.55 4.61 -9.64
N ILE A 115 2.38 5.65 -9.71
CA ILE A 115 2.53 6.64 -8.64
C ILE A 115 1.21 7.35 -8.31
N ILE A 116 0.34 7.56 -9.30
CA ILE A 116 -0.95 8.21 -9.07
C ILE A 116 -1.85 7.37 -8.17
N VAL A 117 -1.87 6.05 -8.33
CA VAL A 117 -2.68 5.14 -7.52
C VAL A 117 -2.16 5.07 -6.10
N THR A 118 -0.84 4.91 -5.94
CA THR A 118 -0.19 4.86 -4.62
C THR A 118 -0.31 6.20 -3.90
N PHE A 119 -0.24 7.31 -4.63
CA PHE A 119 -0.42 8.64 -4.06
C PHE A 119 -1.86 8.88 -3.61
N VAL A 120 -2.86 8.51 -4.41
CA VAL A 120 -4.28 8.61 -4.01
C VAL A 120 -4.55 7.78 -2.77
N LEU A 121 -4.00 6.56 -2.69
CA LEU A 121 -4.14 5.70 -1.53
C LEU A 121 -3.51 6.33 -0.27
N ALA A 122 -2.30 6.87 -0.39
CA ALA A 122 -1.62 7.57 0.69
C ALA A 122 -2.34 8.86 1.09
N ALA A 123 -2.92 9.59 0.12
CA ALA A 123 -3.71 10.78 0.37
C ALA A 123 -5.02 10.47 1.12
N ILE A 124 -5.70 9.37 0.79
CA ILE A 124 -6.90 8.92 1.52
C ILE A 124 -6.55 8.67 2.99
N VAL A 125 -5.44 7.98 3.27
CA VAL A 125 -4.97 7.76 4.64
C VAL A 125 -4.66 9.07 5.34
N PHE A 126 -3.90 9.95 4.70
CA PHE A 126 -3.47 11.23 5.25
C PHE A 126 -4.66 12.14 5.57
N ILE A 127 -5.57 12.30 4.62
CA ILE A 127 -6.79 13.11 4.80
C ILE A 127 -7.68 12.47 5.87
N GLY A 128 -7.87 11.15 5.83
CA GLY A 128 -8.68 10.42 6.81
C GLY A 128 -8.17 10.63 8.23
N VAL A 129 -6.88 10.44 8.46
CA VAL A 129 -6.24 10.65 9.78
C VAL A 129 -6.33 12.12 10.22
N THR A 130 -6.10 13.05 9.30
CA THR A 130 -6.21 14.49 9.60
C THR A 130 -7.63 14.88 10.01
N VAL A 131 -8.64 14.40 9.27
CA VAL A 131 -10.06 14.64 9.60
C VAL A 131 -10.42 14.06 10.98
N ILE A 132 -9.97 12.84 11.27
CA ILE A 132 -10.17 12.20 12.59
C ILE A 132 -9.53 13.05 13.69
N GLY A 133 -8.30 13.54 13.49
CA GLY A 133 -7.63 14.42 14.43
C GLY A 133 -8.39 15.72 14.70
N PHE A 134 -8.88 16.37 13.65
CA PHE A 134 -9.70 17.57 13.78
C PHE A 134 -11.06 17.31 14.43
N MET A 135 -11.72 16.20 14.11
CA MET A 135 -13.00 15.82 14.73
C MET A 135 -12.85 15.56 16.23
N LYS A 136 -11.73 14.98 16.66
CA LYS A 136 -11.51 14.63 18.07
C LYS A 136 -11.00 15.79 18.92
N HIS A 137 -10.13 16.63 18.39
CA HIS A 137 -9.42 17.67 19.15
C HIS A 137 -9.77 19.10 18.69
N GLY A 138 -10.50 19.25 17.58
CA GLY A 138 -10.82 20.56 17.02
C GLY A 138 -9.55 21.37 16.70
N ILE A 139 -9.58 22.69 17.03
CA ILE A 139 -8.46 23.61 16.78
C ILE A 139 -7.19 23.22 17.57
N LYS A 140 -7.35 22.50 18.69
CA LYS A 140 -6.21 22.02 19.50
C LYS A 140 -5.29 21.05 18.72
N TYR A 141 -5.80 20.43 17.64
CA TYR A 141 -5.00 19.59 16.75
C TYR A 141 -3.83 20.34 16.11
N LEU A 142 -3.95 21.65 15.90
CA LEU A 142 -2.84 22.48 15.41
C LEU A 142 -1.69 22.58 16.42
N GLY A 143 -1.93 22.25 17.68
CA GLY A 143 -0.87 22.11 18.69
C GLY A 143 0.15 21.02 18.38
N LEU A 144 -0.18 20.07 17.47
CA LEU A 144 0.77 19.06 16.98
C LEU A 144 2.00 19.72 16.33
N PHE A 145 1.84 20.89 15.71
CA PHE A 145 2.91 21.64 15.06
C PHE A 145 3.73 22.54 16.01
N VAL A 146 3.31 22.61 17.28
CA VAL A 146 3.92 23.47 18.28
C VAL A 146 4.39 22.62 19.47
N PRO A 147 5.61 22.03 19.42
CA PRO A 147 6.12 21.23 20.51
C PRO A 147 6.36 22.08 21.77
N LYS A 148 6.02 21.53 22.95
CA LYS A 148 6.22 22.20 24.23
C LYS A 148 7.69 22.25 24.62
N GLY A 149 8.07 23.29 25.34
CA GLY A 149 9.43 23.44 25.89
C GLY A 149 10.45 24.09 24.94
N VAL A 150 10.02 24.59 23.78
CA VAL A 150 10.89 25.26 22.82
C VAL A 150 10.97 26.77 23.11
N PRO A 151 12.17 27.40 23.08
CA PRO A 151 12.30 28.85 23.15
C PRO A 151 11.50 29.55 22.05
N VAL A 152 10.79 30.62 22.41
CA VAL A 152 9.91 31.36 21.48
C VAL A 152 10.64 31.82 20.20
N ALA A 153 11.94 32.12 20.31
CA ALA A 153 12.77 32.55 19.16
C ALA A 153 12.94 31.45 18.09
N LEU A 154 12.90 30.16 18.45
CA LEU A 154 13.06 29.02 17.53
C LEU A 154 11.71 28.47 17.02
N LEU A 155 10.60 28.91 17.61
CA LEU A 155 9.27 28.40 17.35
C LEU A 155 8.84 28.50 15.87
N PRO A 156 9.05 29.63 15.14
CA PRO A 156 8.68 29.72 13.75
C PRO A 156 9.44 28.76 12.85
N LEU A 157 10.72 28.50 13.14
CA LEU A 157 11.53 27.55 12.38
C LEU A 157 11.02 26.12 12.58
N ILE A 158 10.71 25.74 13.82
CA ILE A 158 10.23 24.39 14.15
C ILE A 158 8.86 24.12 13.55
N ILE A 159 7.94 25.08 13.57
CA ILE A 159 6.63 24.95 12.93
C ILE A 159 6.78 24.64 11.44
N VAL A 160 7.67 25.36 10.74
CA VAL A 160 7.90 25.12 9.30
C VAL A 160 8.43 23.70 9.07
N ILE A 161 9.39 23.25 9.87
CA ILE A 161 9.95 21.90 9.78
C ILE A 161 8.89 20.85 10.03
N GLU A 162 8.04 21.01 11.06
CA GLU A 162 7.00 20.07 11.43
C GLU A 162 5.91 20.00 10.35
N VAL A 163 5.50 21.12 9.76
CA VAL A 163 4.56 21.16 8.64
C VAL A 163 5.12 20.44 7.42
N ILE A 164 6.40 20.69 7.06
CA ILE A 164 7.04 19.99 5.95
C ILE A 164 7.14 18.49 6.23
N SER A 165 7.54 18.11 7.44
CA SER A 165 7.60 16.71 7.89
C SER A 165 6.22 16.04 7.77
N TYR A 166 5.16 16.69 8.23
CA TYR A 166 3.79 16.20 8.16
C TYR A 166 3.32 16.00 6.71
N LEU A 167 3.57 16.97 5.82
CA LEU A 167 3.23 16.88 4.40
C LEU A 167 4.08 15.85 3.63
N SER A 168 5.29 15.57 4.10
CA SER A 168 6.16 14.55 3.48
C SER A 168 5.68 13.12 3.74
N ARG A 169 4.85 12.88 4.75
CA ARG A 169 4.34 11.54 5.12
C ARG A 169 3.64 10.83 3.97
N PRO A 170 2.58 11.40 3.32
CA PRO A 170 1.90 10.75 2.20
C PRO A 170 2.81 10.60 0.98
N VAL A 171 3.70 11.54 0.73
CA VAL A 171 4.65 11.47 -0.39
C VAL A 171 5.61 10.30 -0.20
N SER A 172 6.25 10.20 0.96
CA SER A 172 7.18 9.11 1.29
C SER A 172 6.50 7.74 1.24
N LEU A 173 5.27 7.64 1.75
CA LEU A 173 4.49 6.40 1.75
C LEU A 173 4.15 5.95 0.32
N SER A 174 3.70 6.88 -0.52
CA SER A 174 3.37 6.67 -1.92
C SER A 174 4.59 6.25 -2.75
N VAL A 175 5.68 7.03 -2.67
CA VAL A 175 6.91 6.78 -3.43
C VAL A 175 7.52 5.43 -3.06
N ARG A 176 7.49 5.06 -1.78
CA ARG A 176 8.03 3.77 -1.32
C ARG A 176 7.27 2.60 -1.93
N LEU A 177 5.93 2.65 -1.93
CA LEU A 177 5.10 1.59 -2.52
C LEU A 177 5.31 1.50 -4.04
N PHE A 178 5.28 2.63 -4.73
CA PHE A 178 5.53 2.73 -6.16
C PHE A 178 6.92 2.22 -6.55
N ALA A 179 7.98 2.74 -5.90
CA ALA A 179 9.35 2.42 -6.26
C ALA A 179 9.68 0.93 -6.08
N ASN A 180 9.24 0.32 -4.98
CA ASN A 180 9.48 -1.09 -4.74
C ASN A 180 8.86 -1.98 -5.82
N MET A 181 7.60 -1.72 -6.19
CA MET A 181 6.90 -2.52 -7.20
C MET A 181 7.47 -2.26 -8.61
N MET A 182 7.74 -1.01 -8.97
CA MET A 182 8.30 -0.68 -10.27
C MET A 182 9.71 -1.24 -10.44
N ALA A 183 10.58 -1.10 -9.42
CA ALA A 183 11.95 -1.58 -9.46
C ALA A 183 12.00 -3.11 -9.55
N GLY A 184 11.23 -3.84 -8.72
CA GLY A 184 11.17 -5.30 -8.72
C GLY A 184 10.81 -5.86 -10.09
N HIS A 185 9.70 -5.44 -10.65
CA HIS A 185 9.26 -5.90 -11.99
C HIS A 185 10.21 -5.52 -13.11
N THR A 186 10.82 -4.33 -13.05
CA THR A 186 11.81 -3.92 -14.05
C THR A 186 13.04 -4.81 -14.00
N MET A 187 13.55 -5.09 -12.80
CA MET A 187 14.69 -5.99 -12.60
C MET A 187 14.40 -7.39 -13.12
N LEU A 188 13.25 -7.99 -12.80
CA LEU A 188 12.88 -9.32 -13.30
C LEU A 188 12.87 -9.39 -14.82
N LYS A 189 12.38 -8.34 -15.51
CA LYS A 189 12.40 -8.30 -16.98
C LYS A 189 13.79 -8.14 -17.57
N VAL A 190 14.64 -7.34 -16.95
CA VAL A 190 16.03 -7.16 -17.38
C VAL A 190 16.77 -8.48 -17.27
N PHE A 191 16.66 -9.17 -16.13
CA PHE A 191 17.29 -10.50 -15.98
C PHE A 191 16.68 -11.55 -16.92
N GLY A 192 15.36 -11.54 -17.13
CA GLY A 192 14.72 -12.38 -18.14
C GLY A 192 15.25 -12.13 -19.55
N GLY A 193 15.54 -10.89 -19.91
CA GLY A 193 16.21 -10.52 -21.15
C GLY A 193 17.63 -11.11 -21.25
N PHE A 194 18.41 -11.09 -20.17
CA PHE A 194 19.73 -11.71 -20.13
C PHE A 194 19.68 -13.23 -20.27
N VAL A 195 18.70 -13.90 -19.67
CA VAL A 195 18.49 -15.36 -19.85
C VAL A 195 18.36 -15.70 -21.32
N ILE A 196 17.56 -14.92 -22.07
CA ILE A 196 17.33 -15.15 -23.49
C ILE A 196 18.58 -14.83 -24.31
N SER A 197 19.27 -13.72 -24.02
CA SER A 197 20.41 -13.26 -24.80
C SER A 197 21.67 -14.13 -24.62
N LEU A 198 21.91 -14.68 -23.43
CA LEU A 198 23.05 -15.53 -23.12
C LEU A 198 22.83 -16.99 -23.53
N GLY A 199 21.61 -17.38 -23.86
CA GLY A 199 21.27 -18.72 -24.33
C GLY A 199 21.53 -19.81 -23.29
N LEU A 200 21.67 -21.08 -23.78
CA LEU A 200 21.74 -22.26 -22.91
C LEU A 200 23.03 -22.33 -22.04
N LEU A 201 24.14 -21.77 -22.52
CA LEU A 201 25.44 -21.88 -21.84
C LEU A 201 25.63 -20.84 -20.72
N GLY A 202 25.03 -19.63 -20.85
CA GLY A 202 25.21 -18.56 -19.87
C GLY A 202 23.93 -18.14 -19.15
N GLY A 203 22.77 -18.55 -19.65
CA GLY A 203 21.44 -18.10 -19.13
C GLY A 203 21.07 -18.65 -17.75
N TRP A 204 21.72 -19.73 -17.29
CA TRP A 204 21.42 -20.32 -15.97
C TRP A 204 21.79 -19.40 -14.82
N LEU A 205 22.79 -18.55 -14.95
CA LEU A 205 23.19 -17.59 -13.91
C LEU A 205 22.17 -16.46 -13.73
N PRO A 206 21.74 -15.71 -14.77
CA PRO A 206 20.65 -14.74 -14.64
C PRO A 206 19.32 -15.39 -14.24
N LEU A 207 19.07 -16.65 -14.64
CA LEU A 207 17.87 -17.38 -14.22
C LEU A 207 17.85 -17.61 -12.71
N SER A 208 18.97 -18.05 -12.13
CA SER A 208 19.09 -18.24 -10.68
C SER A 208 18.86 -16.93 -9.91
N PHE A 209 19.41 -15.82 -10.42
CA PHE A 209 19.12 -14.49 -9.87
C PHE A 209 17.65 -14.10 -10.00
N SER A 210 17.00 -14.38 -11.11
CA SER A 210 15.57 -14.10 -11.30
C SER A 210 14.70 -14.84 -10.28
N VAL A 211 15.01 -16.12 -10.01
CA VAL A 211 14.30 -16.91 -8.98
C VAL A 211 14.48 -16.31 -7.59
N ALA A 212 15.71 -15.94 -7.23
CA ALA A 212 16.01 -15.29 -5.95
C ALA A 212 15.30 -13.93 -5.82
N LEU A 213 15.31 -13.12 -6.88
CA LEU A 213 14.61 -11.83 -6.94
C LEU A 213 13.10 -12.00 -6.81
N THR A 214 12.50 -13.02 -7.43
CA THR A 214 11.05 -13.29 -7.27
C THR A 214 10.71 -13.59 -5.81
N GLY A 215 11.53 -14.39 -5.13
CA GLY A 215 11.35 -14.65 -3.69
C GLY A 215 11.46 -13.37 -2.84
N LEU A 216 12.45 -12.52 -3.15
CA LEU A 216 12.62 -11.23 -2.50
C LEU A 216 11.40 -10.32 -2.76
N GLU A 217 10.88 -10.28 -3.98
CA GLU A 217 9.76 -9.45 -4.37
C GLU A 217 8.47 -9.85 -3.64
N ILE A 218 8.21 -11.16 -3.44
CA ILE A 218 7.10 -11.65 -2.62
C ILE A 218 7.23 -11.15 -1.18
N LEU A 219 8.43 -11.26 -0.60
CA LEU A 219 8.71 -10.78 0.75
C LEU A 219 8.47 -9.27 0.86
N VAL A 220 9.00 -8.50 -0.09
CA VAL A 220 8.84 -7.05 -0.15
C VAL A 220 7.38 -6.65 -0.35
N ALA A 221 6.61 -7.38 -1.17
CA ALA A 221 5.19 -7.14 -1.37
C ALA A 221 4.39 -7.22 -0.06
N PHE A 222 4.69 -8.24 0.76
CA PHE A 222 4.10 -8.39 2.10
C PHE A 222 4.58 -7.30 3.06
N LEU A 223 5.90 -7.09 3.15
CA LEU A 223 6.49 -6.07 4.03
C LEU A 223 5.96 -4.67 3.70
N GLN A 224 5.76 -4.36 2.42
CA GLN A 224 5.26 -3.06 2.01
C GLN A 224 3.81 -2.83 2.45
N ALA A 225 2.95 -3.85 2.36
CA ALA A 225 1.59 -3.77 2.90
C ALA A 225 1.61 -3.59 4.44
N TYR A 226 2.48 -4.31 5.13
CA TYR A 226 2.68 -4.17 6.57
C TYR A 226 3.17 -2.78 6.95
N VAL A 227 4.21 -2.26 6.27
CA VAL A 227 4.74 -0.91 6.53
C VAL A 227 3.68 0.17 6.27
N PHE A 228 2.86 -0.01 5.23
CA PHE A 228 1.77 0.92 4.93
C PHE A 228 0.75 0.96 6.06
N ALA A 229 0.35 -0.21 6.57
CA ALA A 229 -0.61 -0.33 7.66
C ALA A 229 -0.05 0.18 9.01
N ILE A 230 1.19 -0.16 9.36
CA ILE A 230 1.79 0.27 10.63
C ILE A 230 2.04 1.78 10.66
N LEU A 231 2.47 2.39 9.55
CA LEU A 231 2.60 3.85 9.48
C LEU A 231 1.23 4.54 9.60
N THR A 232 0.18 3.96 9.01
CA THR A 232 -1.19 4.45 9.21
C THR A 232 -1.60 4.39 10.69
N CYS A 233 -1.23 3.31 11.41
CA CYS A 233 -1.48 3.19 12.85
C CYS A 233 -0.72 4.24 13.65
N ILE A 234 0.55 4.51 13.31
CA ILE A 234 1.36 5.54 13.98
C ILE A 234 0.74 6.92 13.77
N TYR A 235 0.37 7.27 12.52
CA TYR A 235 -0.27 8.55 12.22
C TYR A 235 -1.61 8.69 12.93
N LEU A 236 -2.37 7.60 13.01
CA LEU A 236 -3.63 7.57 13.75
C LEU A 236 -3.39 7.74 15.25
N ASN A 237 -2.34 7.13 15.80
CA ASN A 237 -1.97 7.32 17.20
C ASN A 237 -1.62 8.77 17.50
N ASP A 238 -0.81 9.42 16.65
CA ASP A 238 -0.48 10.85 16.77
C ASP A 238 -1.73 11.73 16.74
N ALA A 239 -2.71 11.36 15.89
CA ALA A 239 -3.98 12.10 15.78
C ALA A 239 -4.94 11.84 16.95
N LEU A 240 -4.91 10.66 17.55
CA LEU A 240 -5.78 10.30 18.66
C LEU A 240 -5.23 10.74 20.02
N ASN A 241 -3.92 10.69 20.19
CA ASN A 241 -3.23 11.00 21.44
C ASN A 241 -2.26 12.14 21.17
N LEU A 242 -2.74 13.39 21.32
CA LEU A 242 -1.85 14.54 21.28
C LEU A 242 -0.91 14.42 22.46
N HIS A 243 0.34 14.04 22.23
CA HIS A 243 1.37 14.03 23.27
C HIS A 243 1.66 15.48 23.68
N HIS A 244 1.03 15.87 24.76
CA HIS A 244 1.24 17.17 25.43
C HIS A 244 2.07 17.00 26.68
#